data_a153819a2fffca11e671579d67f8f883
#
_entry.id   a153819a2fffca11e671579d67f8f883
#
_cell.length_a   1.000
_cell.length_b   1.000
_cell.length_c   1.000
_cell.angle_alpha   90.00
_cell.angle_beta   90.00
_cell.angle_gamma   90.00
#
_symmetry.space_group_name_H-M   'P 1'
#
loop_
_entity.id
_entity.type
_entity.pdbx_description
1 polymer ?
#
loop_
_entity_poly.entity_id
_entity_poly.type
_entity_poly.pdbx_seq_one_letter_code
_entity_poly.pdbx_strand_id
1 'polypeptide(L)'
;MSTMVSEELIGRVCVKLKGRDAGLKGVVVAAHDRGYVTLTGPKTLTGLRRRKVNVQHILPTPRSVKISPNASDDEVLKAIKEAGLESYMVERHDPTSW
;
A
#
# COMPACT_ATOMS: atom_id res chain seq x y z
N MET A 1 22.50 -0.51 11.66
CA MET A 1 21.43 0.03 11.73
C MET A 1 20.39 -0.72 11.50
N SER A 2 19.49 -0.47 11.91
CA SER A 2 18.42 -1.24 11.67
C SER A 2 17.84 -0.90 10.39
N THR A 3 17.54 -1.85 9.68
CA THR A 3 16.73 -1.65 8.54
C THR A 3 15.37 -1.26 9.01
N MET A 4 14.65 -0.59 8.17
CA MET A 4 13.29 -0.32 8.44
C MET A 4 12.55 -1.63 8.61
N VAL A 5 11.88 -1.81 9.72
CA VAL A 5 11.08 -2.99 9.89
C VAL A 5 9.77 -2.81 9.14
N SER A 6 9.25 -3.90 8.60
CA SER A 6 8.04 -3.86 7.79
C SER A 6 6.85 -3.27 8.54
N GLU A 7 6.82 -3.44 9.85
CA GLU A 7 5.72 -2.89 10.67
C GLU A 7 5.62 -1.38 10.58
N GLU A 8 6.73 -0.70 10.31
CA GLU A 8 6.71 0.76 10.15
C GLU A 8 5.99 1.19 8.89
N LEU A 9 5.77 0.25 7.98
CA LEU A 9 5.07 0.55 6.74
C LEU A 9 3.55 0.46 6.88
N ILE A 10 3.04 -0.08 7.99
CA ILE A 10 1.58 -0.22 8.14
C ILE A 10 0.93 1.16 8.05
N GLY A 11 -0.03 1.29 7.14
CA GLY A 11 -0.68 2.55 6.83
C GLY A 11 -0.03 3.34 5.71
N ARG A 12 1.17 2.95 5.28
CA ARG A 12 1.87 3.67 4.21
C ARG A 12 1.27 3.32 2.85
N VAL A 13 1.08 4.36 2.03
CA VAL A 13 0.68 4.15 0.64
C VAL A 13 1.93 3.78 -0.15
N CYS A 14 1.85 2.69 -0.89
CA CYS A 14 2.96 2.20 -1.70
C CYS A 14 2.51 1.94 -3.13
N VAL A 15 3.45 2.02 -4.06
CA VAL A 15 3.20 1.73 -5.48
C VAL A 15 3.73 0.34 -5.78
N LYS A 16 2.92 -0.49 -6.43
CA LYS A 16 3.37 -1.81 -6.87
C LYS A 16 4.32 -1.63 -8.05
N LEU A 17 5.49 -2.25 -7.98
CA LEU A 17 6.52 -2.06 -9.01
C LEU A 17 6.54 -3.15 -10.06
N LYS A 18 6.05 -4.35 -9.74
CA LYS A 18 6.17 -5.49 -10.63
C LYS A 18 4.86 -6.22 -10.80
N GLY A 19 4.73 -6.96 -11.90
CA GLY A 19 3.57 -7.77 -12.17
C GLY A 19 2.48 -7.00 -12.86
N ARG A 20 1.30 -7.60 -12.94
CA ARG A 20 0.16 -7.00 -13.62
C ARG A 20 -0.31 -5.71 -12.98
N ASP A 21 -0.09 -5.61 -11.67
CA ASP A 21 -0.58 -4.46 -10.91
C ASP A 21 0.45 -3.35 -10.81
N ALA A 22 1.52 -3.41 -11.60
CA ALA A 22 2.55 -2.37 -11.57
C ALA A 22 1.92 -1.01 -11.83
N GLY A 23 2.28 -0.05 -11.01
CA GLY A 23 1.74 1.31 -11.11
C GLY A 23 0.51 1.55 -10.25
N LEU A 24 -0.14 0.50 -9.77
CA LEU A 24 -1.29 0.66 -8.88
C LEU A 24 -0.81 0.95 -7.46
N LYS A 25 -1.57 1.75 -6.74
CA LYS A 25 -1.25 2.10 -5.36
C LYS A 25 -2.06 1.27 -4.39
N GLY A 26 -1.47 0.99 -3.25
CA GLY A 26 -2.15 0.30 -2.19
C GLY A 26 -1.62 0.73 -0.84
N VAL A 27 -2.26 0.24 0.20
CA VAL A 27 -1.90 0.54 1.59
C VAL A 27 -1.41 -0.73 2.25
N VAL A 28 -0.30 -0.63 2.98
CA VAL A 28 0.21 -1.76 3.74
C VAL A 28 -0.66 -1.94 4.97
N VAL A 29 -1.21 -3.13 5.17
CA VAL A 29 -2.09 -3.41 6.31
C VAL A 29 -1.48 -4.38 7.30
N ALA A 30 -0.46 -5.12 6.91
CA ALA A 30 0.16 -6.08 7.82
C ALA A 30 1.61 -6.32 7.40
N ALA A 31 2.43 -6.67 8.37
CA ALA A 31 3.83 -7.02 8.14
C ALA A 31 4.03 -8.49 8.46
N HIS A 32 4.85 -9.15 7.68
CA HIS A 32 5.14 -10.56 7.84
C HIS A 32 6.65 -10.78 7.87
N ASP A 33 7.05 -12.00 8.18
CA ASP A 33 8.47 -12.35 8.23
C ASP A 33 9.10 -12.24 6.86
N ARG A 34 10.43 -12.08 6.87
CA ARG A 34 11.26 -12.15 5.65
C ARG A 34 10.97 -11.07 4.63
N GLY A 35 10.49 -9.92 5.10
CA GLY A 35 10.31 -8.79 4.20
C GLY A 35 9.05 -8.84 3.38
N TYR A 36 8.03 -9.57 3.82
CA TYR A 36 6.73 -9.58 3.16
C TYR A 36 5.73 -8.72 3.91
N VAL A 37 4.83 -8.11 3.17
CA VAL A 37 3.74 -7.31 3.73
C VAL A 37 2.45 -7.66 2.99
N THR A 38 1.32 -7.37 3.63
CA THR A 38 0.02 -7.46 2.95
C THR A 38 -0.36 -6.07 2.46
N LEU A 39 -0.65 -5.97 1.19
CA LEU A 39 -0.99 -4.72 0.53
C LEU A 39 -2.39 -4.83 -0.04
N THR A 40 -3.19 -3.77 0.10
CA THR A 40 -4.53 -3.72 -0.51
C THR A 40 -4.79 -2.33 -1.05
N GLY A 41 -5.50 -2.24 -2.19
CA GLY A 41 -5.80 -0.97 -2.80
C GLY A 41 -6.75 -0.05 -2.05
N PRO A 42 -7.91 -0.47 -1.55
CA PRO A 42 -8.65 -1.68 -1.83
C PRO A 42 -9.00 -1.85 -3.31
N LYS A 43 -9.35 -3.07 -3.68
CA LYS A 43 -9.63 -3.37 -5.08
C LYS A 43 -10.71 -2.49 -5.69
N THR A 44 -11.73 -2.19 -4.91
CA THR A 44 -12.85 -1.37 -5.40
C THR A 44 -12.43 0.07 -5.70
N LEU A 45 -11.31 0.51 -5.14
CA LEU A 45 -10.84 1.88 -5.36
C LEU A 45 -9.73 1.92 -6.40
N THR A 46 -8.68 1.11 -6.25
CA THR A 46 -7.50 1.20 -7.11
C THR A 46 -7.36 0.02 -8.07
N GLY A 47 -8.09 -1.05 -7.84
CA GLY A 47 -7.94 -2.27 -8.62
C GLY A 47 -6.94 -3.25 -8.03
N LEU A 48 -6.20 -2.85 -7.01
CA LEU A 48 -5.17 -3.70 -6.41
C LEU A 48 -5.80 -4.58 -5.34
N ARG A 49 -5.76 -5.89 -5.57
CA ARG A 49 -6.33 -6.86 -4.63
C ARG A 49 -5.45 -7.00 -3.40
N ARG A 50 -6.10 -7.33 -2.29
CA ARG A 50 -5.39 -7.62 -1.05
C ARG A 50 -4.54 -8.86 -1.25
N ARG A 51 -3.23 -8.74 -1.06
CA ARG A 51 -2.32 -9.87 -1.18
C ARG A 51 -1.00 -9.59 -0.49
N LYS A 52 -0.29 -10.67 -0.21
CA LYS A 52 1.03 -10.64 0.38
C LYS A 52 2.05 -10.37 -0.73
N VAL A 53 2.91 -9.38 -0.51
CA VAL A 53 3.94 -9.01 -1.50
C VAL A 53 5.28 -8.80 -0.79
N ASN A 54 6.35 -8.94 -1.57
CA ASN A 54 7.69 -8.66 -1.06
C ASN A 54 7.91 -7.15 -1.08
N VAL A 55 8.48 -6.60 0.00
CA VAL A 55 8.72 -5.15 0.10
C VAL A 55 9.63 -4.65 -1.02
N GLN A 56 10.44 -5.50 -1.61
CA GLN A 56 11.30 -5.11 -2.73
C GLN A 56 10.50 -4.85 -4.01
N HIS A 57 9.25 -5.26 -4.05
CA HIS A 57 8.40 -5.08 -5.21
C HIS A 57 7.41 -3.93 -5.05
N ILE A 58 7.61 -3.11 -4.02
CA ILE A 58 6.77 -1.93 -3.80
C ILE A 58 7.66 -0.73 -3.52
N LEU A 59 7.12 0.45 -3.77
CA LEU A 59 7.82 1.70 -3.52
C LEU A 59 6.97 2.54 -2.56
N PRO A 60 7.45 2.79 -1.34
CA PRO A 60 6.70 3.63 -0.41
C PRO A 60 6.62 5.07 -0.91
N THR A 61 5.44 5.67 -0.73
CA THR A 61 5.24 7.08 -1.04
C THR A 61 5.28 7.87 0.26
N PRO A 62 5.32 9.22 0.21
CA PRO A 62 5.28 10.00 1.44
C PRO A 62 3.89 10.09 2.08
N ARG A 63 2.89 9.43 1.49
CA ARG A 63 1.52 9.47 2.02
C ARG A 63 1.25 8.27 2.92
N SER A 64 0.40 8.47 3.91
CA SER A 64 0.00 7.37 4.80
C SER A 64 -1.40 7.64 5.32
N VAL A 65 -2.03 6.57 5.82
CA VAL A 65 -3.35 6.67 6.44
C VAL A 65 -3.28 6.00 7.82
N LYS A 66 -4.22 6.34 8.67
CA LYS A 66 -4.26 5.78 10.03
C LYS A 66 -5.15 4.56 10.02
N ILE A 67 -4.54 3.40 10.20
CA ILE A 67 -5.25 2.13 10.28
C ILE A 67 -4.60 1.26 11.33
N SER A 68 -5.36 0.28 11.82
CA SER A 68 -4.81 -0.74 12.71
C SER A 68 -4.21 -1.86 11.87
N PRO A 69 -3.24 -2.60 12.41
CA PRO A 69 -2.72 -3.77 11.71
C PRO A 69 -3.86 -4.72 11.34
N ASN A 70 -3.79 -5.29 10.15
CA ASN A 70 -4.78 -6.21 9.62
C ASN A 70 -6.17 -5.58 9.40
N ALA A 71 -6.22 -4.27 9.22
CA ALA A 71 -7.48 -3.58 8.93
C ALA A 71 -8.16 -4.20 7.71
N SER A 72 -9.47 -4.25 7.72
CA SER A 72 -10.24 -4.75 6.59
C SER A 72 -10.19 -3.73 5.45
N ASP A 73 -10.56 -4.19 4.25
CA ASP A 73 -10.60 -3.28 3.10
C ASP A 73 -11.57 -2.13 3.35
N ASP A 74 -12.69 -2.38 4.03
CA ASP A 74 -13.64 -1.31 4.35
C ASP A 74 -13.02 -0.28 5.29
N GLU A 75 -12.26 -0.74 6.27
CA GLU A 75 -11.57 0.16 7.19
C GLU A 75 -10.51 0.97 6.47
N VAL A 76 -9.77 0.33 5.57
CA VAL A 76 -8.75 1.01 4.77
C VAL A 76 -9.40 2.06 3.88
N LEU A 77 -10.50 1.71 3.23
CA LEU A 77 -11.22 2.64 2.36
C LEU A 77 -11.69 3.86 3.14
N LYS A 78 -12.25 3.64 4.33
CA LYS A 78 -12.69 4.73 5.19
C LYS A 78 -11.52 5.64 5.57
N ALA A 79 -10.38 5.05 5.93
CA ALA A 79 -9.20 5.82 6.30
C ALA A 79 -8.68 6.65 5.12
N ILE A 80 -8.71 6.10 3.91
CA ILE A 80 -8.32 6.83 2.71
C ILE A 80 -9.23 8.03 2.50
N LYS A 81 -10.53 7.84 2.66
CA LYS A 81 -11.50 8.92 2.50
C LYS A 81 -11.30 10.01 3.55
N GLU A 82 -11.07 9.61 4.78
CA GLU A 82 -10.83 10.55 5.87
C GLU A 82 -9.55 11.36 5.68
N ALA A 83 -8.57 10.76 5.04
CA ALA A 83 -7.31 11.44 4.75
C ALA A 83 -7.38 12.29 3.48
N GLY A 84 -8.48 12.20 2.72
CA GLY A 84 -8.63 12.95 1.48
C GLY A 84 -7.73 12.45 0.37
N LEU A 85 -7.37 11.18 0.38
CA LEU A 85 -6.42 10.63 -0.58
C LEU A 85 -7.06 9.80 -1.68
N GLU A 86 -8.38 9.86 -1.83
CA GLU A 86 -9.04 9.04 -2.85
C GLU A 86 -8.50 9.28 -4.26
N SER A 87 -8.37 10.55 -4.64
CA SER A 87 -7.85 10.88 -5.97
C SER A 87 -6.41 10.43 -6.13
N TYR A 88 -5.61 10.61 -5.07
CA TYR A 88 -4.22 10.18 -5.10
C TYR A 88 -4.11 8.68 -5.31
N MET A 89 -4.96 7.91 -4.63
CA MET A 89 -4.90 6.46 -4.69
C MET A 89 -5.25 5.91 -6.07
N VAL A 90 -6.17 6.53 -6.79
CA VAL A 90 -6.60 6.02 -8.10
C VAL A 90 -5.67 6.41 -9.22
N GLU A 91 -4.76 7.35 -9.00
CA GLU A 91 -3.78 7.72 -10.01
C GLU A 91 -2.76 6.59 -10.17
N ARG A 92 -2.57 6.14 -11.40
CA ARG A 92 -1.51 5.18 -11.68
C ARG A 92 -0.18 5.90 -11.71
N HIS A 93 0.80 5.32 -11.06
CA HIS A 93 2.13 5.88 -11.08
C HIS A 93 3.01 5.07 -12.01
N ASP A 94 3.71 5.76 -12.92
CA ASP A 94 4.66 5.11 -13.80
C ASP A 94 6.02 5.09 -13.10
N PRO A 95 6.50 3.91 -12.68
CA PRO A 95 7.77 3.85 -11.95
C PRO A 95 8.97 4.35 -12.74
N THR A 96 8.85 4.44 -14.06
CA THR A 96 9.97 4.90 -14.87
C THR A 96 10.06 6.42 -14.95
N SER A 97 9.08 7.13 -14.43
CA SER A 97 9.04 8.59 -14.49
C SER A 97 9.55 9.26 -13.22
N TRP A 98 10.13 8.51 -12.32
CA TRP A 98 10.63 9.04 -11.02
C TRP A 98 11.94 9.78 -11.16
#